data_ca220a5cca8e7fe063b652ff21f442c6
#
_entry.id   ca220a5cca8e7fe063b652ff21f442c6
#
_cell.length_a   1.000
_cell.length_b   1.000
_cell.length_c   1.000
_cell.angle_alpha   90.00
_cell.angle_beta   90.00
_cell.angle_gamma   90.00
#
_symmetry.space_group_name_H-M   'P 1'
#
loop_
_entity.id
_entity.type
_entity.pdbx_description
1 polymer ?
#
loop_
_entity_poly.entity_id
_entity_poly.type
_entity_poly.pdbx_seq_one_letter_code
_entity_poly.pdbx_strand_id
1 'polypeptide(L)'
;TASILSKTTSQGGLKVVEKNLKLSKGEARSQARENLLDLVMIVNFDGRTVGELMVDDPLIESRVETLVGSAYQQGEIEYLERKEVAIALAIKMSGLAEILVDASGHMNENLAQSTFLMTRNAVPKSERTSGIVIDARNIYHVPAMVPKVFNENDKLIYGPRHYTRSRSVNRGPIGYAHNMDDGNVRRRVGGNPIVVEAVSSNDTVNLTVSNLDAERIRDAEKKFGVLTNCKVLVLLK
;
A
#
# COMPACT_ATOMS: atom_id res chain seq x y z
N THR A 1 -7.16 -1.60 -7.26
CA THR A 1 -7.01 -0.40 -6.40
C THR A 1 -7.26 -0.82 -4.97
N ALA A 2 -6.26 -0.65 -4.08
CA ALA A 2 -6.44 -0.92 -2.66
C ALA A 2 -7.23 0.21 -2.00
N SER A 3 -8.10 -0.12 -1.04
CA SER A 3 -8.89 0.84 -0.27
C SER A 3 -8.97 0.39 1.19
N ILE A 4 -9.12 1.36 2.08
CA ILE A 4 -9.47 1.13 3.48
C ILE A 4 -10.99 1.28 3.60
N LEU A 5 -11.63 0.33 4.28
CA LEU A 5 -13.06 0.24 4.43
C LEU A 5 -13.43 0.28 5.91
N SER A 6 -14.41 1.13 6.25
CA SER A 6 -15.10 1.08 7.54
C SER A 6 -16.59 0.83 7.32
N LYS A 7 -17.16 -0.07 8.11
CA LYS A 7 -18.60 -0.38 8.13
C LYS A 7 -19.12 -0.20 9.55
N THR A 8 -20.25 0.49 9.68
CA THR A 8 -20.89 0.72 10.97
C THR A 8 -22.40 0.69 10.85
N THR A 9 -23.07 0.55 11.98
CA THR A 9 -24.52 0.51 12.09
C THR A 9 -25.02 1.56 13.07
N SER A 10 -26.21 2.11 12.83
CA SER A 10 -26.92 2.92 13.82
C SER A 10 -28.40 2.51 13.93
N GLN A 11 -29.01 2.74 15.09
CA GLN A 11 -30.40 2.38 15.38
C GLN A 11 -31.37 3.54 15.09
N GLY A 12 -32.50 3.25 14.47
CA GLY A 12 -33.57 4.22 14.20
C GLY A 12 -34.96 3.74 14.66
N GLY A 13 -35.77 4.65 15.22
CA GLY A 13 -37.12 4.34 15.74
C GLY A 13 -38.28 4.57 14.73
N LEU A 14 -39.44 3.90 14.91
CA LEU A 14 -40.48 3.60 13.93
C LEU A 14 -41.57 4.65 13.65
N LYS A 15 -41.66 5.78 14.33
CA LYS A 15 -42.87 6.63 14.20
C LYS A 15 -42.79 7.81 13.19
N VAL A 16 -41.62 8.08 12.62
CA VAL A 16 -41.47 9.06 11.53
C VAL A 16 -40.45 8.51 10.57
N VAL A 17 -40.88 7.52 9.81
CA VAL A 17 -40.01 6.62 9.03
C VAL A 17 -38.99 7.36 8.13
N GLU A 18 -39.40 8.39 7.39
CA GLU A 18 -38.44 9.11 6.52
C GLU A 18 -37.49 10.07 7.25
N LYS A 19 -37.96 10.77 8.27
CA LYS A 19 -37.13 11.72 9.04
C LYS A 19 -36.14 11.00 9.95
N ASN A 20 -36.57 9.90 10.56
CA ASN A 20 -35.71 9.06 11.39
C ASN A 20 -34.72 8.22 10.56
N LEU A 21 -35.09 7.78 9.35
CA LEU A 21 -34.16 7.16 8.43
C LEU A 21 -33.08 8.12 7.93
N LYS A 22 -33.39 9.38 7.71
CA LYS A 22 -32.37 10.39 7.36
C LYS A 22 -31.41 10.67 8.52
N LEU A 23 -31.92 10.75 9.75
CA LEU A 23 -31.14 10.92 10.96
C LEU A 23 -30.23 9.71 11.21
N SER A 24 -30.78 8.50 11.18
CA SER A 24 -29.99 7.29 11.40
C SER A 24 -28.95 7.02 10.30
N LYS A 25 -29.21 7.40 9.05
CA LYS A 25 -28.21 7.38 7.96
C LYS A 25 -27.10 8.42 8.21
N GLY A 26 -27.43 9.60 8.71
CA GLY A 26 -26.46 10.63 9.07
C GLY A 26 -25.54 10.17 10.19
N GLU A 27 -26.11 9.63 11.25
CA GLU A 27 -25.37 9.08 12.39
C GLU A 27 -24.47 7.90 11.98
N ALA A 28 -25.01 6.93 11.21
CA ALA A 28 -24.24 5.81 10.70
C ALA A 28 -23.06 6.27 9.82
N ARG A 29 -23.26 7.31 9.02
CA ARG A 29 -22.19 7.88 8.18
C ARG A 29 -21.12 8.60 9.01
N SER A 30 -21.52 9.33 10.05
CA SER A 30 -20.58 9.98 10.96
C SER A 30 -19.72 8.94 11.68
N GLN A 31 -20.36 7.94 12.27
CA GLN A 31 -19.65 6.86 12.95
C GLN A 31 -18.74 6.06 12.00
N ALA A 32 -19.19 5.84 10.76
CA ALA A 32 -18.36 5.17 9.77
C ALA A 32 -17.10 6.00 9.41
N ARG A 33 -17.17 7.33 9.41
CA ARG A 33 -16.01 8.20 9.20
C ARG A 33 -15.04 8.15 10.38
N GLU A 34 -15.55 8.19 11.60
CA GLU A 34 -14.72 8.05 12.80
C GLU A 34 -13.98 6.72 12.79
N ASN A 35 -14.69 5.62 12.60
CA ASN A 35 -14.08 4.28 12.48
C ASN A 35 -13.08 4.18 11.31
N LEU A 36 -13.36 4.88 10.19
CA LEU A 36 -12.44 4.91 9.05
C LEU A 36 -11.17 5.71 9.37
N LEU A 37 -11.28 6.80 10.13
CA LEU A 37 -10.13 7.56 10.60
C LEU A 37 -9.26 6.70 11.52
N ASP A 38 -9.85 6.00 12.49
CA ASP A 38 -9.14 5.07 13.38
C ASP A 38 -8.38 4.00 12.58
N LEU A 39 -9.02 3.43 11.56
CA LEU A 39 -8.37 2.45 10.66
C LEU A 39 -7.22 3.07 9.85
N VAL A 40 -7.34 4.32 9.43
CA VAL A 40 -6.27 5.03 8.72
C VAL A 40 -5.10 5.31 9.64
N MET A 41 -5.37 5.72 10.89
CA MET A 41 -4.32 6.05 11.87
C MET A 41 -3.42 4.86 12.21
N ILE A 42 -3.94 3.64 12.20
CA ILE A 42 -3.14 2.43 12.48
C ILE A 42 -2.39 1.89 11.25
N VAL A 43 -2.59 2.46 10.06
CA VAL A 43 -1.83 2.05 8.86
C VAL A 43 -0.35 2.31 9.08
N ASN A 44 0.47 1.27 8.89
CA ASN A 44 1.91 1.39 8.97
C ASN A 44 2.46 2.02 7.68
N PHE A 45 3.20 3.10 7.81
CA PHE A 45 3.77 3.82 6.69
C PHE A 45 5.20 3.32 6.36
N ASP A 46 6.16 3.56 7.24
CA ASP A 46 7.57 3.22 7.05
C ASP A 46 8.23 2.61 8.32
N GLY A 47 7.43 2.15 9.25
CA GLY A 47 7.76 1.78 10.64
C GLY A 47 7.06 2.69 11.63
N ARG A 48 6.59 3.85 11.19
CA ARG A 48 5.67 4.73 11.91
C ARG A 48 4.26 4.53 11.38
N THR A 49 3.27 4.67 12.24
CA THR A 49 1.86 4.70 11.84
C THR A 49 1.48 6.06 11.25
N VAL A 50 0.38 6.09 10.50
CA VAL A 50 -0.18 7.36 10.01
C VAL A 50 -0.55 8.27 11.18
N GLY A 51 -1.08 7.70 12.29
CA GLY A 51 -1.40 8.46 13.48
C GLY A 51 -0.18 9.14 14.11
N GLU A 52 0.97 8.47 14.17
CA GLU A 52 2.22 9.08 14.64
C GLU A 52 2.65 10.23 13.72
N LEU A 53 2.54 10.04 12.40
CA LEU A 53 2.85 11.11 11.44
C LEU A 53 1.89 12.31 11.55
N MET A 54 0.62 12.09 11.88
CA MET A 54 -0.35 13.16 12.13
C MET A 54 -0.02 13.96 13.38
N VAL A 55 0.49 13.32 14.43
CA VAL A 55 0.96 14.00 15.66
C VAL A 55 2.19 14.86 15.37
N ASP A 56 3.10 14.36 14.53
CA ASP A 56 4.36 15.05 14.20
C ASP A 56 4.14 16.24 13.23
N ASP A 57 3.12 16.17 12.37
CA ASP A 57 2.88 17.17 11.32
C ASP A 57 1.37 17.52 11.20
N PRO A 58 0.93 18.69 11.71
CA PRO A 58 -0.46 19.16 11.62
C PRO A 58 -0.98 19.29 10.17
N LEU A 59 -0.11 19.44 9.17
CA LEU A 59 -0.51 19.46 7.77
C LEU A 59 -0.93 18.08 7.28
N ILE A 60 -0.23 17.04 7.71
CA ILE A 60 -0.62 15.64 7.44
C ILE A 60 -1.95 15.36 8.11
N GLU A 61 -2.13 15.73 9.39
CA GLU A 61 -3.38 15.59 10.13
C GLU A 61 -4.56 16.18 9.35
N SER A 62 -4.50 17.47 9.03
CA SER A 62 -5.55 18.17 8.31
C SER A 62 -5.89 17.54 6.94
N ARG A 63 -4.87 17.07 6.20
CA ARG A 63 -5.07 16.43 4.91
C ARG A 63 -5.69 15.04 5.04
N VAL A 64 -5.29 14.25 6.03
CA VAL A 64 -5.86 12.93 6.31
C VAL A 64 -7.31 13.05 6.73
N GLU A 65 -7.65 13.99 7.63
CA GLU A 65 -9.03 14.28 8.02
C GLU A 65 -9.89 14.71 6.82
N THR A 66 -9.36 15.57 5.96
CA THR A 66 -10.04 15.98 4.71
C THR A 66 -10.28 14.78 3.79
N LEU A 67 -9.30 13.89 3.63
CA LEU A 67 -9.42 12.67 2.83
C LEU A 67 -10.53 11.76 3.38
N VAL A 68 -10.53 11.52 4.70
CA VAL A 68 -11.56 10.71 5.38
C VAL A 68 -12.93 11.40 5.31
N GLY A 69 -12.98 12.72 5.47
CA GLY A 69 -14.19 13.52 5.29
C GLY A 69 -14.82 13.37 3.90
N SER A 70 -14.00 13.19 2.87
CA SER A 70 -14.39 12.96 1.48
C SER A 70 -14.61 11.47 1.12
N ALA A 71 -14.59 10.56 2.10
CA ALA A 71 -14.77 9.14 1.87
C ALA A 71 -16.06 8.83 1.11
N TYR A 72 -15.95 7.95 0.12
CA TYR A 72 -17.09 7.55 -0.70
C TYR A 72 -17.78 6.31 -0.13
N GLN A 73 -19.09 6.21 -0.37
CA GLN A 73 -19.85 5.03 0.01
C GLN A 73 -19.46 3.86 -0.90
N GLN A 74 -19.15 2.72 -0.29
CA GLN A 74 -18.85 1.48 -1.00
C GLN A 74 -20.03 0.51 -0.83
N GLY A 75 -20.67 0.17 -1.93
CA GLY A 75 -21.84 -0.69 -1.94
C GLY A 75 -23.14 0.07 -1.59
N GLU A 76 -24.20 -0.68 -1.39
CA GLU A 76 -25.51 -0.17 -1.02
C GLU A 76 -25.65 -0.02 0.50
N ILE A 77 -26.62 0.80 0.92
CA ILE A 77 -26.99 0.91 2.32
C ILE A 77 -27.74 -0.36 2.71
N GLU A 78 -27.27 -1.06 3.71
CA GLU A 78 -27.93 -2.25 4.23
C GLU A 78 -28.91 -1.87 5.34
N TYR A 79 -30.13 -2.34 5.24
CA TYR A 79 -31.15 -2.20 6.27
C TYR A 79 -31.22 -3.53 7.03
N LEU A 80 -30.83 -3.49 8.29
CA LEU A 80 -30.76 -4.66 9.15
C LEU A 80 -32.07 -4.83 9.95
N GLU A 81 -32.24 -5.97 10.56
CA GLU A 81 -33.32 -6.21 11.53
C GLU A 81 -33.25 -5.16 12.67
N ARG A 82 -34.40 -4.85 13.30
CA ARG A 82 -34.52 -3.84 14.38
C ARG A 82 -34.26 -2.39 13.92
N LYS A 83 -34.36 -2.10 12.62
CA LYS A 83 -34.25 -0.74 12.06
C LYS A 83 -32.84 -0.13 12.16
N GLU A 84 -31.86 -0.97 12.16
CA GLU A 84 -30.48 -0.58 12.05
C GLU A 84 -30.11 -0.30 10.58
N VAL A 85 -29.19 0.63 10.37
CA VAL A 85 -28.65 0.97 9.05
C VAL A 85 -27.15 0.74 9.06
N ALA A 86 -26.63 -0.05 8.12
CA ALA A 86 -25.22 -0.22 7.92
C ALA A 86 -24.73 0.50 6.67
N ILE A 87 -23.66 1.29 6.81
CA ILE A 87 -23.02 2.05 5.74
C ILE A 87 -21.54 1.69 5.71
N ALA A 88 -21.04 1.31 4.53
CA ALA A 88 -19.63 1.12 4.29
C ALA A 88 -19.03 2.36 3.61
N LEU A 89 -17.96 2.91 4.17
CA LEU A 89 -17.19 4.01 3.59
C LEU A 89 -15.79 3.53 3.23
N ALA A 90 -15.20 4.12 2.20
CA ALA A 90 -13.86 3.81 1.75
C ALA A 90 -13.10 5.05 1.28
N ILE A 91 -11.78 5.02 1.40
CA ILE A 91 -10.85 5.92 0.74
C ILE A 91 -9.92 5.12 -0.19
N LYS A 92 -9.34 5.80 -1.17
CA LYS A 92 -8.31 5.18 -2.03
C LYS A 92 -6.95 5.27 -1.33
N MET A 93 -6.22 4.16 -1.28
CA MET A 93 -4.84 4.16 -0.77
C MET A 93 -3.91 5.09 -1.53
N SER A 94 -4.17 5.37 -2.82
CA SER A 94 -3.42 6.37 -3.58
C SER A 94 -3.62 7.80 -3.05
N GLY A 95 -4.80 8.14 -2.51
CA GLY A 95 -5.03 9.42 -1.86
C GLY A 95 -4.22 9.56 -0.56
N LEU A 96 -4.19 8.50 0.25
CA LEU A 96 -3.34 8.47 1.44
C LEU A 96 -1.85 8.53 1.07
N ALA A 97 -1.42 7.77 0.05
CA ALA A 97 -0.05 7.82 -0.44
C ALA A 97 0.35 9.21 -0.96
N GLU A 98 -0.56 9.95 -1.60
CA GLU A 98 -0.31 11.32 -2.07
C GLU A 98 -0.04 12.29 -0.92
N ILE A 99 -0.73 12.11 0.21
CA ILE A 99 -0.53 12.94 1.41
C ILE A 99 0.80 12.62 2.07
N LEU A 100 1.15 11.34 2.18
CA LEU A 100 2.28 10.86 2.97
C LEU A 100 3.59 10.76 2.18
N VAL A 101 3.55 10.90 0.86
CA VAL A 101 4.70 10.64 -0.01
C VAL A 101 5.93 11.47 0.36
N ASP A 102 5.74 12.69 0.78
CA ASP A 102 6.84 13.60 1.13
C ASP A 102 7.48 13.23 2.47
N ALA A 103 6.76 12.51 3.34
CA ALA A 103 7.29 11.98 4.61
C ALA A 103 8.21 10.75 4.41
N SER A 104 8.20 10.10 3.25
CA SER A 104 8.99 8.89 2.97
C SER A 104 10.48 9.15 2.71
N GLY A 105 10.91 10.41 2.64
CA GLY A 105 12.28 10.82 2.32
C GLY A 105 12.50 11.15 0.85
N HIS A 106 13.74 11.45 0.49
CA HIS A 106 14.10 11.93 -0.85
C HIS A 106 13.82 10.87 -1.92
N MET A 107 12.93 11.18 -2.83
CA MET A 107 12.66 10.40 -4.03
C MET A 107 13.51 10.90 -5.20
N ASN A 108 13.82 10.00 -6.13
CA ASN A 108 14.60 10.36 -7.30
C ASN A 108 13.70 10.81 -8.44
N GLU A 109 13.52 12.11 -8.60
CA GLU A 109 12.70 12.68 -9.68
C GLU A 109 13.32 12.49 -11.07
N ASN A 110 14.64 12.24 -11.14
CA ASN A 110 15.43 12.18 -12.38
C ASN A 110 15.78 10.75 -12.82
N LEU A 111 14.96 9.74 -12.50
CA LEU A 111 15.22 8.37 -12.95
C LEU A 111 15.09 8.27 -14.48
N ALA A 112 16.22 8.25 -15.16
CA ALA A 112 16.29 8.16 -16.61
C ALA A 112 15.69 6.82 -17.11
N GLN A 113 14.65 6.91 -17.94
CA GLN A 113 13.99 5.73 -18.53
C GLN A 113 14.74 5.20 -19.76
N SER A 114 15.60 6.00 -20.37
CA SER A 114 16.20 5.72 -21.68
C SER A 114 17.17 4.53 -21.69
N THR A 115 17.94 4.33 -20.63
CA THR A 115 18.93 3.24 -20.54
C THR A 115 18.27 1.86 -20.49
N PHE A 116 17.12 1.73 -19.80
CA PHE A 116 16.40 0.46 -19.68
C PHE A 116 15.75 0.00 -21.01
N LEU A 117 15.38 0.93 -21.88
CA LEU A 117 14.74 0.59 -23.16
C LEU A 117 15.73 -0.09 -24.13
N MET A 118 16.99 0.35 -24.17
CA MET A 118 18.01 -0.25 -25.05
C MET A 118 18.36 -1.67 -24.61
N THR A 119 18.63 -1.88 -23.34
CA THR A 119 18.96 -3.21 -22.80
C THR A 119 17.77 -4.16 -22.91
N ARG A 120 16.56 -3.65 -22.69
CA ARG A 120 15.33 -4.43 -22.76
C ARG A 120 15.06 -5.01 -24.14
N ASN A 121 15.39 -4.30 -25.21
CA ASN A 121 15.17 -4.77 -26.60
C ASN A 121 16.17 -5.85 -27.01
N ALA A 122 17.35 -5.91 -26.40
CA ALA A 122 18.38 -6.90 -26.72
C ALA A 122 18.13 -8.29 -26.12
N VAL A 123 17.22 -8.44 -25.15
CA VAL A 123 16.94 -9.70 -24.46
C VAL A 123 15.58 -10.25 -24.90
N PRO A 124 15.45 -11.55 -25.23
CA PRO A 124 14.17 -12.20 -25.53
C PRO A 124 13.16 -12.01 -24.41
N LYS A 125 11.88 -11.89 -24.75
CA LYS A 125 10.81 -11.69 -23.73
C LYS A 125 10.75 -12.79 -22.67
N SER A 126 11.04 -14.03 -23.05
CA SER A 126 11.07 -15.21 -22.16
C SER A 126 12.16 -15.14 -21.10
N GLU A 127 13.24 -14.41 -21.38
CA GLU A 127 14.39 -14.30 -20.48
C GLU A 127 14.38 -13.02 -19.63
N ARG A 128 13.40 -12.14 -19.88
CA ARG A 128 13.31 -10.87 -19.15
C ARG A 128 12.73 -11.10 -17.77
N THR A 129 13.47 -10.68 -16.76
CA THR A 129 12.91 -10.55 -15.41
C THR A 129 11.81 -9.48 -15.43
N SER A 130 10.62 -9.88 -14.99
CA SER A 130 9.43 -9.03 -15.03
C SER A 130 9.18 -8.25 -13.74
N GLY A 131 9.76 -8.69 -12.62
CA GLY A 131 9.59 -8.11 -11.28
C GLY A 131 10.35 -8.90 -10.22
N ILE A 132 10.18 -8.51 -8.98
CA ILE A 132 10.81 -9.14 -7.81
C ILE A 132 9.71 -9.60 -6.84
N VAL A 133 9.82 -10.83 -6.38
CA VAL A 133 9.01 -11.37 -5.27
C VAL A 133 9.95 -11.65 -4.11
N ILE A 134 9.63 -11.14 -2.94
CA ILE A 134 10.35 -11.40 -1.69
C ILE A 134 9.46 -12.30 -0.85
N ASP A 135 9.89 -13.51 -0.60
CA ASP A 135 9.17 -14.46 0.24
C ASP A 135 9.49 -14.22 1.70
N ALA A 136 8.55 -13.61 2.44
CA ALA A 136 8.66 -13.31 3.85
C ALA A 136 7.79 -14.24 4.73
N ARG A 137 7.26 -15.34 4.18
CA ARG A 137 6.36 -16.25 4.91
C ARG A 137 7.01 -16.95 6.08
N ASN A 138 8.33 -17.09 6.07
CA ASN A 138 9.11 -17.75 7.12
C ASN A 138 9.60 -16.82 8.24
N ILE A 139 9.31 -15.52 8.14
CA ILE A 139 9.69 -14.52 9.14
C ILE A 139 8.46 -13.74 9.61
N TYR A 140 8.58 -13.08 10.76
CA TYR A 140 7.57 -12.13 11.20
C TYR A 140 7.80 -10.78 10.50
N HIS A 141 6.82 -10.36 9.71
CA HIS A 141 6.86 -9.09 8.97
C HIS A 141 5.51 -8.40 9.01
N VAL A 142 5.50 -7.13 9.33
CA VAL A 142 4.32 -6.26 9.35
C VAL A 142 4.27 -5.44 8.06
N PRO A 143 3.21 -5.57 7.26
CA PRO A 143 3.07 -4.78 6.04
C PRO A 143 3.11 -3.27 6.30
N ALA A 144 3.82 -2.54 5.46
CA ALA A 144 3.88 -1.09 5.49
C ALA A 144 3.70 -0.51 4.08
N MET A 145 3.35 0.77 3.98
CA MET A 145 3.18 1.44 2.69
C MET A 145 4.53 1.65 1.98
N VAL A 146 5.60 1.93 2.74
CA VAL A 146 6.93 2.28 2.22
C VAL A 146 8.03 1.50 2.96
N PRO A 147 8.02 0.16 2.97
CA PRO A 147 9.09 -0.61 3.58
C PRO A 147 10.36 -0.49 2.76
N LYS A 148 11.51 -0.69 3.41
CA LYS A 148 12.82 -0.75 2.77
C LYS A 148 13.32 -2.19 2.72
N VAL A 149 14.16 -2.48 1.73
CA VAL A 149 14.82 -3.77 1.60
C VAL A 149 16.33 -3.54 1.65
N PHE A 150 16.99 -4.24 2.54
CA PHE A 150 18.45 -4.20 2.76
C PHE A 150 19.06 -5.55 2.37
N ASN A 151 20.37 -5.58 2.21
CA ASN A 151 21.11 -6.83 2.22
C ASN A 151 21.70 -7.10 3.63
N GLU A 152 22.36 -8.24 3.82
CA GLU A 152 22.99 -8.64 5.07
C GLU A 152 24.08 -7.68 5.57
N ASN A 153 24.57 -6.78 4.72
CA ASN A 153 25.55 -5.75 5.06
C ASN A 153 24.89 -4.36 5.27
N ASP A 154 23.60 -4.32 5.60
CA ASP A 154 22.80 -3.12 5.80
C ASP A 154 22.80 -2.12 4.62
N LYS A 155 23.16 -2.58 3.43
CA LYS A 155 23.10 -1.74 2.24
C LYS A 155 21.69 -1.74 1.67
N LEU A 156 21.12 -0.55 1.48
CA LEU A 156 19.78 -0.39 0.89
C LEU A 156 19.74 -0.92 -0.55
N ILE A 157 18.84 -1.86 -0.79
CA ILE A 157 18.58 -2.48 -2.10
C ILE A 157 17.34 -1.88 -2.73
N TYR A 158 16.29 -1.62 -1.94
CA TYR A 158 15.05 -1.01 -2.41
C TYR A 158 14.48 -0.04 -1.36
N GLY A 159 13.97 1.10 -1.81
CA GLY A 159 13.37 2.14 -0.97
C GLY A 159 13.14 3.43 -1.76
N PRO A 160 12.77 4.55 -1.12
CA PRO A 160 12.27 5.79 -1.76
C PRO A 160 13.14 6.32 -2.90
N ARG A 161 14.46 6.23 -2.81
CA ARG A 161 15.39 6.69 -3.86
C ARG A 161 15.37 5.86 -5.17
N HIS A 162 14.67 4.73 -5.20
CA HIS A 162 14.62 3.84 -6.37
C HIS A 162 13.44 4.08 -7.29
N TYR A 163 12.49 4.91 -6.89
CA TYR A 163 11.29 5.21 -7.67
C TYR A 163 10.91 6.69 -7.58
N THR A 164 10.08 7.15 -8.52
CA THR A 164 9.57 8.53 -8.54
C THR A 164 8.31 8.66 -7.68
N ARG A 165 7.99 9.90 -7.25
CA ARG A 165 6.75 10.25 -6.56
C ARG A 165 5.51 9.72 -7.29
N SER A 166 5.42 9.99 -8.59
CA SER A 166 4.28 9.57 -9.40
C SER A 166 4.09 8.04 -9.39
N ARG A 167 5.17 7.25 -9.42
CA ARG A 167 5.07 5.79 -9.35
C ARG A 167 4.68 5.30 -7.96
N SER A 168 5.22 5.91 -6.92
CA SER A 168 4.86 5.61 -5.54
C SER A 168 3.38 5.82 -5.28
N VAL A 169 2.83 6.94 -5.72
CA VAL A 169 1.41 7.28 -5.52
C VAL A 169 0.49 6.38 -6.36
N ASN A 170 0.78 6.22 -7.65
CA ASN A 170 -0.13 5.53 -8.57
C ASN A 170 -0.10 4.01 -8.43
N ARG A 171 1.04 3.44 -8.05
CA ARG A 171 1.23 1.98 -8.00
C ARG A 171 1.46 1.47 -6.59
N GLY A 172 1.89 2.33 -5.68
CA GLY A 172 2.49 1.99 -4.40
C GLY A 172 3.92 1.45 -4.58
N PRO A 173 4.83 1.68 -3.66
CA PRO A 173 6.20 1.17 -3.75
C PRO A 173 6.26 -0.35 -3.81
N ILE A 174 5.48 -1.02 -2.98
CA ILE A 174 5.47 -2.48 -2.82
C ILE A 174 4.05 -3.02 -2.86
N GLY A 175 3.89 -4.29 -3.20
CA GLY A 175 2.63 -5.03 -3.11
C GLY A 175 2.75 -6.17 -2.13
N TYR A 176 1.61 -6.69 -1.65
CA TYR A 176 1.54 -7.81 -0.72
C TYR A 176 0.56 -8.85 -1.24
N ALA A 177 0.87 -10.13 -1.01
CA ALA A 177 0.00 -11.27 -1.31
C ALA A 177 0.31 -12.42 -0.36
N HIS A 178 -0.60 -13.39 -0.21
CA HIS A 178 -0.38 -14.59 0.60
C HIS A 178 0.14 -15.78 -0.23
N ASN A 179 -0.07 -15.77 -1.53
CA ASN A 179 0.40 -16.83 -2.43
C ASN A 179 0.70 -16.29 -3.82
N MET A 180 1.42 -17.08 -4.62
CA MET A 180 1.81 -16.72 -5.99
C MET A 180 0.65 -16.76 -7.00
N ASP A 181 -0.42 -17.48 -6.69
CA ASP A 181 -1.57 -17.68 -7.58
C ASP A 181 -2.57 -16.52 -7.51
N ASP A 182 -2.40 -15.60 -6.55
CA ASP A 182 -3.20 -14.37 -6.48
C ASP A 182 -3.03 -13.58 -7.79
N GLY A 183 -4.14 -13.26 -8.43
CA GLY A 183 -4.15 -12.48 -9.67
C GLY A 183 -3.45 -11.12 -9.56
N ASN A 184 -3.34 -10.57 -8.35
CA ASN A 184 -2.59 -9.35 -8.06
C ASN A 184 -1.09 -9.53 -8.24
N VAL A 185 -0.53 -10.72 -7.94
CA VAL A 185 0.89 -11.03 -8.12
C VAL A 185 1.30 -10.83 -9.57
N ARG A 186 0.63 -11.53 -10.50
CA ARG A 186 0.95 -11.43 -11.93
C ARG A 186 0.77 -10.01 -12.49
N ARG A 187 -0.24 -9.29 -12.00
CA ARG A 187 -0.49 -7.89 -12.37
C ARG A 187 0.61 -6.98 -11.86
N ARG A 188 1.19 -7.27 -10.69
CA ARG A 188 2.24 -6.49 -10.06
C ARG A 188 3.62 -6.76 -10.65
N VAL A 189 4.04 -8.01 -10.66
CA VAL A 189 5.42 -8.42 -10.98
C VAL A 189 5.57 -9.11 -12.34
N GLY A 190 4.48 -9.35 -13.06
CA GLY A 190 4.50 -10.01 -14.37
C GLY A 190 4.60 -11.54 -14.27
N GLY A 191 4.94 -12.18 -15.41
CA GLY A 191 4.91 -13.64 -15.51
C GLY A 191 6.26 -14.34 -15.26
N ASN A 192 7.36 -13.59 -15.13
CA ASN A 192 8.71 -14.13 -14.90
C ASN A 192 9.45 -13.31 -13.84
N PRO A 193 8.98 -13.27 -12.59
CA PRO A 193 9.67 -12.55 -11.51
C PRO A 193 10.87 -13.37 -11.00
N ILE A 194 11.89 -12.68 -10.46
CA ILE A 194 12.86 -13.29 -9.56
C ILE A 194 12.19 -13.47 -8.21
N VAL A 195 12.27 -14.68 -7.65
CA VAL A 195 11.85 -14.96 -6.29
C VAL A 195 13.10 -15.05 -5.41
N VAL A 196 13.09 -14.33 -4.29
CA VAL A 196 14.13 -14.33 -3.27
C VAL A 196 13.51 -14.51 -1.90
N GLU A 197 14.26 -15.07 -0.95
CA GLU A 197 13.80 -15.24 0.43
C GLU A 197 14.22 -14.04 1.30
N ALA A 198 13.34 -13.61 2.19
CA ALA A 198 13.70 -12.69 3.25
C ALA A 198 14.43 -13.47 4.36
N VAL A 199 15.63 -13.01 4.70
CA VAL A 199 16.47 -13.63 5.74
C VAL A 199 16.02 -13.18 7.13
N SER A 200 15.66 -11.91 7.25
CA SER A 200 15.17 -11.30 8.48
C SER A 200 14.30 -10.08 8.20
N SER A 201 13.64 -9.59 9.23
CA SER A 201 12.98 -8.28 9.22
C SER A 201 13.57 -7.44 10.34
N ASN A 202 14.27 -6.36 9.98
CA ASN A 202 14.70 -5.36 10.95
C ASN A 202 13.48 -4.53 11.33
N ASP A 203 13.30 -4.21 12.61
CA ASP A 203 12.17 -3.44 13.12
C ASP A 203 10.76 -3.97 12.70
N THR A 204 10.65 -5.23 12.35
CA THR A 204 9.44 -5.91 11.87
C THR A 204 8.87 -5.44 10.53
N VAL A 205 9.33 -4.33 9.99
CA VAL A 205 8.79 -3.66 8.78
C VAL A 205 9.76 -3.73 7.61
N ASN A 206 11.04 -3.46 7.85
CA ASN A 206 12.07 -3.50 6.82
C ASN A 206 12.60 -4.92 6.64
N LEU A 207 12.86 -5.31 5.40
CA LEU A 207 13.26 -6.66 5.03
C LEU A 207 14.76 -6.73 4.72
N THR A 208 15.38 -7.84 5.07
CA THR A 208 16.75 -8.16 4.68
C THR A 208 16.75 -9.37 3.76
N VAL A 209 17.47 -9.29 2.64
CA VAL A 209 17.73 -10.40 1.71
C VAL A 209 19.21 -10.76 1.72
N SER A 210 19.56 -11.97 1.27
CA SER A 210 20.96 -12.39 1.17
C SER A 210 21.77 -11.47 0.26
N ASN A 211 23.09 -11.40 0.46
CA ASN A 211 23.97 -10.62 -0.41
C ASN A 211 23.91 -11.11 -1.86
N LEU A 212 23.77 -12.42 -2.07
CA LEU A 212 23.64 -13.01 -3.40
C LEU A 212 22.34 -12.58 -4.09
N ASP A 213 21.22 -12.62 -3.38
CA ASP A 213 19.94 -12.18 -3.92
C ASP A 213 19.90 -10.66 -4.15
N ALA A 214 20.56 -9.90 -3.30
CA ALA A 214 20.73 -8.46 -3.51
C ALA A 214 21.47 -8.14 -4.82
N GLU A 215 22.47 -8.93 -5.20
CA GLU A 215 23.15 -8.80 -6.50
C GLU A 215 22.23 -9.14 -7.66
N ARG A 216 21.48 -10.24 -7.56
CA ARG A 216 20.47 -10.64 -8.58
C ARG A 216 19.41 -9.54 -8.78
N ILE A 217 18.95 -8.94 -7.70
CA ILE A 217 17.98 -7.82 -7.75
C ILE A 217 18.59 -6.59 -8.43
N ARG A 218 19.83 -6.22 -8.08
CA ARG A 218 20.53 -5.09 -8.71
C ARG A 218 20.75 -5.29 -10.21
N ASP A 219 21.10 -6.52 -10.60
CA ASP A 219 21.29 -6.85 -12.02
C ASP A 219 19.97 -6.80 -12.80
N ALA A 220 18.87 -7.26 -12.19
CA ALA A 220 17.54 -7.13 -12.77
C ALA A 220 17.12 -5.66 -12.89
N GLU A 221 17.44 -4.83 -11.89
CA GLU A 221 17.19 -3.39 -11.97
C GLU A 221 17.97 -2.74 -13.12
N LYS A 222 19.28 -2.98 -13.22
CA LYS A 222 20.12 -2.44 -14.29
C LYS A 222 19.62 -2.79 -15.69
N LYS A 223 19.16 -4.03 -15.87
CA LYS A 223 18.71 -4.53 -17.18
C LYS A 223 17.26 -4.16 -17.50
N PHE A 224 16.36 -4.15 -16.53
CA PHE A 224 14.92 -4.13 -16.78
C PHE A 224 14.15 -3.05 -15.99
N GLY A 225 14.80 -2.34 -15.08
CA GLY A 225 14.18 -1.26 -14.28
C GLY A 225 13.03 -1.76 -13.40
N VAL A 226 13.15 -2.92 -12.80
CA VAL A 226 12.06 -3.55 -12.03
C VAL A 226 11.76 -2.81 -10.74
N LEU A 227 12.78 -2.28 -10.05
CA LEU A 227 12.64 -1.48 -8.84
C LEU A 227 12.10 -0.08 -9.15
N THR A 228 12.71 0.58 -10.15
CA THR A 228 12.26 1.88 -10.66
C THR A 228 10.78 1.86 -11.04
N ASN A 229 10.27 0.73 -11.56
CA ASN A 229 8.88 0.57 -11.94
C ASN A 229 7.98 0.05 -10.80
N CYS A 230 8.45 -0.01 -9.55
CA CYS A 230 7.74 -0.52 -8.39
C CYS A 230 7.16 -1.94 -8.62
N LYS A 231 7.88 -2.79 -9.35
CA LYS A 231 7.51 -4.18 -9.63
C LYS A 231 8.05 -5.12 -8.54
N VAL A 232 7.78 -4.78 -7.31
CA VAL A 232 8.19 -5.50 -6.11
C VAL A 232 6.95 -5.96 -5.35
N LEU A 233 6.97 -7.20 -4.86
CA LEU A 233 5.90 -7.80 -4.09
C LEU A 233 6.49 -8.62 -2.95
N VAL A 234 5.84 -8.60 -1.78
CA VAL A 234 6.18 -9.43 -0.63
C VAL A 234 5.08 -10.48 -0.44
N LEU A 235 5.50 -11.73 -0.27
CA LEU A 235 4.62 -12.82 0.16
C LEU A 235 4.59 -12.85 1.68
N LEU A 236 3.38 -12.81 2.22
CA LEU A 236 3.08 -12.91 3.65
C LEU A 236 2.56 -14.30 3.99
N LYS A 237 2.68 -14.66 5.28
CA LYS A 237 2.15 -15.91 5.82
C LYS A 237 0.62 -15.96 5.74
#